data_2fbf3d2df130d3d8e25183416a388e7a
#
_entry.id   2fbf3d2df130d3d8e25183416a388e7a
#
_cell.length_a   1.000
_cell.length_b   1.000
_cell.length_c   1.000
_cell.angle_alpha   90.00
_cell.angle_beta   90.00
_cell.angle_gamma   90.00
#
_symmetry.space_group_name_H-M   'P 1'
#
loop_
_entity.id
_entity.type
_entity.pdbx_description
1 polymer ?
#
loop_
_entity_poly.entity_id
_entity_poly.type
_entity_poly.pdbx_seq_one_letter_code
_entity_poly.pdbx_strand_id
1 'polypeptide(L)'
;DVIPFEKAPAMKSVEITDHLVAAMASGKFQFLRCNYPNGDMVGHTGVIPAVISAMESVDEAVGRVMEAADKYGYTLLVTADHGNADQMTETKKGKTSIRTAHSLNPVPFIIYDKDNKFQIKDGHYGLANVAPTIVTMMGLQTPDCWQPSMI
;
A
#
# COMPACT_ATOMS: atom_id res chain seq x y z
N ASP A 1 -22.34 12.72 6.27
CA ASP A 1 -22.35 13.50 5.02
C ASP A 1 -21.42 12.79 4.03
N VAL A 2 -21.94 12.51 2.84
CA VAL A 2 -21.16 11.92 1.77
C VAL A 2 -20.45 13.05 1.02
N ILE A 3 -19.19 13.30 1.38
CA ILE A 3 -18.35 14.26 0.63
C ILE A 3 -17.78 13.53 -0.58
N PRO A 4 -17.89 14.06 -1.79
CA PRO A 4 -17.24 13.50 -2.97
C PRO A 4 -15.73 13.34 -2.75
N PHE A 5 -15.13 12.24 -3.20
CA PHE A 5 -13.73 11.92 -2.92
C PHE A 5 -12.75 12.98 -3.44
N GLU A 6 -13.04 13.58 -4.60
CA GLU A 6 -12.22 14.66 -5.17
C GLU A 6 -12.22 15.95 -4.33
N LYS A 7 -13.19 16.13 -3.42
CA LYS A 7 -13.26 17.27 -2.50
C LYS A 7 -12.62 17.01 -1.14
N ALA A 8 -12.34 15.76 -0.83
CA ALA A 8 -11.67 15.34 0.40
C ALA A 8 -10.66 14.20 0.09
N PRO A 9 -9.63 14.46 -0.73
CA PRO A 9 -8.73 13.42 -1.24
C PRO A 9 -7.88 12.76 -0.15
N ALA A 10 -7.61 13.44 0.96
CA ALA A 10 -6.95 12.86 2.11
C ALA A 10 -7.77 11.75 2.78
N MET A 11 -9.10 11.74 2.54
CA MET A 11 -10.02 10.77 3.14
C MET A 11 -9.79 10.63 4.66
N LYS A 12 -9.51 9.41 5.14
CA LYS A 12 -9.25 9.10 6.54
C LYS A 12 -7.79 8.66 6.78
N SER A 13 -6.85 9.07 5.92
CA SER A 13 -5.45 8.65 6.03
C SER A 13 -4.84 9.03 7.37
N VAL A 14 -5.13 10.21 7.89
CA VAL A 14 -4.60 10.69 9.18
C VAL A 14 -5.12 9.82 10.31
N GLU A 15 -6.43 9.62 10.41
CA GLU A 15 -7.05 8.84 11.50
C GLU A 15 -6.62 7.36 11.44
N ILE A 16 -6.52 6.77 10.24
CA ILE A 16 -6.00 5.41 10.07
C ILE A 16 -4.57 5.31 10.59
N THR A 17 -3.72 6.28 10.23
CA THR A 17 -2.33 6.34 10.66
C THR A 17 -2.22 6.51 12.16
N ASP A 18 -3.00 7.39 12.77
CA ASP A 18 -3.02 7.61 14.23
C ASP A 18 -3.36 6.31 14.98
N HIS A 19 -4.39 5.59 14.52
CA HIS A 19 -4.76 4.30 15.11
C HIS A 19 -3.68 3.24 14.92
N LEU A 20 -3.06 3.16 13.73
CA LEU A 20 -1.99 2.21 13.44
C LEU A 20 -0.77 2.48 14.33
N VAL A 21 -0.32 3.73 14.42
CA VAL A 21 0.82 4.14 15.26
C VAL A 21 0.54 3.86 16.74
N ALA A 22 -0.68 4.15 17.21
CA ALA A 22 -1.08 3.84 18.58
C ALA A 22 -1.10 2.33 18.84
N ALA A 23 -1.54 1.52 17.88
CA ALA A 23 -1.50 0.05 17.99
C ALA A 23 -0.05 -0.46 18.04
N MET A 24 0.87 0.06 17.22
CA MET A 24 2.30 -0.25 17.27
C MET A 24 2.90 0.12 18.63
N ALA A 25 2.62 1.30 19.12
CA ALA A 25 3.09 1.80 20.42
C ALA A 25 2.62 0.94 21.60
N SER A 26 1.48 0.31 21.49
CA SER A 26 0.91 -0.55 22.54
C SER A 26 1.71 -1.84 22.80
N GLY A 27 2.49 -2.30 21.80
CA GLY A 27 3.24 -3.56 21.84
C GLY A 27 2.36 -4.82 21.95
N LYS A 28 1.04 -4.69 21.75
CA LYS A 28 0.09 -5.81 21.92
C LYS A 28 -0.04 -6.70 20.68
N PHE A 29 0.39 -6.22 19.53
CA PHE A 29 0.13 -6.87 18.25
C PHE A 29 1.45 -7.22 17.56
N GLN A 30 1.56 -8.47 17.11
CA GLN A 30 2.71 -8.94 16.31
C GLN A 30 2.50 -8.68 14.82
N PHE A 31 1.25 -8.54 14.38
CA PHE A 31 0.87 -8.24 13.01
C PHE A 31 -0.22 -7.16 12.99
N LEU A 32 0.00 -6.14 12.17
CA LEU A 32 -0.93 -5.04 11.95
C LEU A 32 -1.11 -4.84 10.44
N ARG A 33 -2.33 -4.56 10.02
CA ARG A 33 -2.63 -4.25 8.63
C ARG A 33 -3.59 -3.07 8.55
N CYS A 34 -3.31 -2.13 7.68
CA CYS A 34 -4.25 -1.08 7.30
C CYS A 34 -4.36 -1.00 5.77
N ASN A 35 -5.31 -0.22 5.29
CA ASN A 35 -5.47 0.13 3.88
C ASN A 35 -5.67 1.63 3.75
N TYR A 36 -5.01 2.23 2.75
CA TYR A 36 -5.22 3.61 2.33
C TYR A 36 -5.87 3.58 0.95
N PRO A 37 -7.22 3.67 0.85
CA PRO A 37 -7.92 3.53 -0.43
C PRO A 37 -7.88 4.80 -1.29
N ASN A 38 -7.09 5.79 -0.90
CA ASN A 38 -7.06 7.12 -1.51
C ASN A 38 -6.76 7.07 -3.02
N GLY A 39 -5.70 6.36 -3.43
CA GLY A 39 -5.29 6.26 -4.83
C GLY A 39 -6.36 5.62 -5.71
N ASP A 40 -7.06 4.63 -5.20
CA ASP A 40 -8.15 3.95 -5.92
C ASP A 40 -9.42 4.81 -5.95
N MET A 41 -9.95 5.17 -4.79
CA MET A 41 -11.24 5.86 -4.67
C MET A 41 -11.21 7.25 -5.34
N VAL A 42 -10.14 8.01 -5.15
CA VAL A 42 -9.97 9.31 -5.80
C VAL A 42 -9.62 9.13 -7.28
N GLY A 43 -8.84 8.09 -7.63
CA GLY A 43 -8.51 7.75 -9.01
C GLY A 43 -9.75 7.51 -9.88
N HIS A 44 -10.76 6.85 -9.36
CA HIS A 44 -12.04 6.62 -10.04
C HIS A 44 -12.80 7.91 -10.40
N THR A 45 -12.49 9.03 -9.76
CA THR A 45 -13.10 10.33 -10.09
C THR A 45 -12.57 10.94 -11.39
N GLY A 46 -11.35 10.56 -11.81
CA GLY A 46 -10.67 11.13 -12.97
C GLY A 46 -10.15 12.54 -12.76
N VAL A 47 -10.23 13.09 -11.55
CA VAL A 47 -9.78 14.46 -11.22
C VAL A 47 -8.31 14.44 -10.83
N ILE A 48 -7.41 14.57 -11.82
CA ILE A 48 -5.96 14.42 -11.62
C ILE A 48 -5.40 15.26 -10.44
N PRO A 49 -5.73 16.56 -10.27
CA PRO A 49 -5.23 17.30 -9.12
C PRO A 49 -5.63 16.70 -7.77
N ALA A 50 -6.84 16.15 -7.66
CA ALA A 50 -7.30 15.49 -6.45
C ALA A 50 -6.55 14.18 -6.21
N VAL A 51 -6.24 13.42 -7.29
CA VAL A 51 -5.42 12.19 -7.19
C VAL A 51 -4.01 12.50 -6.69
N ILE A 52 -3.39 13.58 -7.19
CA ILE A 52 -2.07 14.02 -6.70
C ILE A 52 -2.14 14.29 -5.19
N SER A 53 -3.11 15.09 -4.75
CA SER A 53 -3.29 15.40 -3.33
C SER A 53 -3.61 14.16 -2.48
N ALA A 54 -4.35 13.20 -3.04
CA ALA A 54 -4.61 11.91 -2.40
C ALA A 54 -3.31 11.12 -2.17
N MET A 55 -2.44 11.07 -3.18
CA MET A 55 -1.17 10.35 -3.09
C MET A 55 -0.17 11.04 -2.16
N GLU A 56 -0.11 12.39 -2.15
CA GLU A 56 0.66 13.15 -1.18
C GLU A 56 0.24 12.84 0.26
N SER A 57 -1.07 12.72 0.51
CA SER A 57 -1.59 12.34 1.84
C SER A 57 -1.22 10.90 2.23
N VAL A 58 -1.14 9.98 1.27
CA VAL A 58 -0.68 8.60 1.50
C VAL A 58 0.82 8.57 1.77
N ASP A 59 1.60 9.35 1.03
CA ASP A 59 3.06 9.45 1.21
C ASP A 59 3.40 9.96 2.61
N GLU A 60 2.74 11.03 3.07
CA GLU A 60 2.87 11.53 4.45
C GLU A 60 2.50 10.45 5.49
N ALA A 61 1.39 9.74 5.26
CA ALA A 61 0.95 8.66 6.13
C ALA A 61 1.99 7.53 6.23
N VAL A 62 2.54 7.09 5.08
CA VAL A 62 3.58 6.06 5.02
C VAL A 62 4.85 6.53 5.73
N GLY A 63 5.27 7.79 5.56
CA GLY A 63 6.41 8.37 6.28
C GLY A 63 6.25 8.26 7.80
N ARG A 64 5.08 8.62 8.33
CA ARG A 64 4.76 8.49 9.77
C ARG A 64 4.78 7.03 10.25
N VAL A 65 4.29 6.09 9.41
CA VAL A 65 4.34 4.66 9.74
C VAL A 65 5.77 4.13 9.73
N MET A 66 6.64 4.60 8.82
CA MET A 66 8.06 4.25 8.80
C MET A 66 8.78 4.70 10.08
N GLU A 67 8.56 5.94 10.51
CA GLU A 67 9.10 6.44 11.79
C GLU A 67 8.63 5.61 12.98
N ALA A 68 7.35 5.23 13.00
CA ALA A 68 6.80 4.38 14.04
C ALA A 68 7.37 2.96 13.99
N ALA A 69 7.58 2.39 12.79
CA ALA A 69 8.20 1.09 12.62
C ALA A 69 9.62 1.08 13.21
N ASP A 70 10.43 2.09 12.91
CA ASP A 70 11.78 2.24 13.49
C ASP A 70 11.74 2.35 15.01
N LYS A 71 10.80 3.14 15.53
CA LYS A 71 10.69 3.42 16.96
C LYS A 71 10.24 2.21 17.77
N TYR A 72 9.32 1.42 17.23
CA TYR A 72 8.66 0.32 17.96
C TYR A 72 9.13 -1.07 17.50
N GLY A 73 10.11 -1.14 16.59
CA GLY A 73 10.74 -2.39 16.17
C GLY A 73 9.88 -3.25 15.25
N TYR A 74 9.07 -2.62 14.39
CA TYR A 74 8.30 -3.32 13.36
C TYR A 74 9.03 -3.32 12.02
N THR A 75 8.84 -4.39 11.25
CA THR A 75 9.14 -4.38 9.82
C THR A 75 7.90 -3.92 9.07
N LEU A 76 8.04 -2.95 8.17
CA LEU A 76 6.94 -2.41 7.37
C LEU A 76 6.95 -3.03 5.97
N LEU A 77 5.81 -3.54 5.53
CA LEU A 77 5.57 -3.93 4.16
C LEU A 77 4.60 -2.94 3.51
N VAL A 78 4.98 -2.44 2.34
CA VAL A 78 4.12 -1.55 1.53
C VAL A 78 3.86 -2.23 0.20
N THR A 79 2.58 -2.40 -0.13
CA THR A 79 2.15 -2.96 -1.42
C THR A 79 0.79 -2.41 -1.81
N ALA A 80 0.34 -2.73 -3.01
CA ALA A 80 -1.03 -2.49 -3.46
C ALA A 80 -1.64 -3.78 -4.01
N ASP A 81 -2.97 -3.84 -4.05
CA ASP A 81 -3.73 -4.95 -4.61
C ASP A 81 -3.96 -4.81 -6.13
N HIS A 82 -3.92 -3.58 -6.64
CA HIS A 82 -3.98 -3.23 -8.07
C HIS A 82 -3.51 -1.80 -8.28
N GLY A 83 -3.30 -1.41 -9.54
CA GLY A 83 -3.05 -0.03 -9.93
C GLY A 83 -4.35 0.71 -10.30
N ASN A 84 -4.34 2.02 -10.13
CA ASN A 84 -5.36 2.97 -10.56
C ASN A 84 -4.71 4.35 -10.79
N ALA A 85 -4.30 5.03 -9.71
CA ALA A 85 -3.66 6.35 -9.75
C ALA A 85 -2.33 6.38 -10.52
N ASP A 86 -1.69 5.24 -10.71
CA ASP A 86 -0.48 5.06 -11.53
C ASP A 86 -0.70 5.32 -13.02
N GLN A 87 -1.96 5.23 -13.49
CA GLN A 87 -2.30 5.41 -14.89
C GLN A 87 -3.61 6.18 -15.07
N MET A 88 -3.56 7.49 -14.92
CA MET A 88 -4.73 8.37 -14.99
C MET A 88 -5.14 8.77 -16.43
N THR A 89 -4.34 8.41 -17.42
CA THR A 89 -4.63 8.72 -18.82
C THR A 89 -4.42 7.51 -19.73
N GLU A 90 -5.15 7.46 -20.83
CA GLU A 90 -4.93 6.48 -21.90
C GLU A 90 -4.98 7.16 -23.26
N THR A 91 -4.16 6.69 -24.20
CA THR A 91 -4.17 7.18 -25.58
C THR A 91 -4.67 6.07 -26.51
N LYS A 92 -5.83 6.31 -27.13
CA LYS A 92 -6.41 5.40 -28.15
C LYS A 92 -6.57 6.16 -29.46
N LYS A 93 -6.06 5.59 -30.55
CA LYS A 93 -6.15 6.18 -31.91
C LYS A 93 -5.70 7.66 -31.96
N GLY A 94 -4.62 7.99 -31.25
CA GLY A 94 -4.05 9.34 -31.19
C GLY A 94 -4.84 10.36 -30.34
N LYS A 95 -5.87 9.93 -29.61
CA LYS A 95 -6.61 10.79 -28.68
C LYS A 95 -6.32 10.35 -27.24
N THR A 96 -5.88 11.30 -26.43
CA THR A 96 -5.67 11.09 -24.99
C THR A 96 -6.97 11.39 -24.23
N SER A 97 -7.37 10.49 -23.34
CA SER A 97 -8.53 10.65 -22.49
C SER A 97 -8.19 10.25 -21.05
N ILE A 98 -8.99 10.73 -20.11
CA ILE A 98 -8.89 10.32 -18.69
C ILE A 98 -9.27 8.85 -18.58
N ARG A 99 -8.49 8.12 -17.79
CA ARG A 99 -8.74 6.72 -17.40
C ARG A 99 -9.17 6.71 -15.95
N THR A 100 -10.25 5.99 -15.65
CA THR A 100 -10.80 5.84 -14.29
C THR A 100 -10.93 4.37 -13.87
N ALA A 101 -10.37 3.46 -14.65
CA ALA A 101 -10.40 2.03 -14.38
C ALA A 101 -9.05 1.56 -13.82
N HIS A 102 -9.08 0.44 -13.09
CA HIS A 102 -7.87 -0.19 -12.59
C HIS A 102 -6.88 -0.50 -13.71
N SER A 103 -5.58 -0.33 -13.45
CA SER A 103 -4.53 -0.74 -14.36
C SER A 103 -4.09 -2.19 -14.06
N LEU A 104 -3.45 -2.82 -15.06
CA LEU A 104 -2.78 -4.12 -14.89
C LEU A 104 -1.26 -3.93 -14.74
N ASN A 105 -0.83 -2.73 -14.42
CA ASN A 105 0.58 -2.45 -14.17
C ASN A 105 1.06 -3.19 -12.92
N PRO A 106 2.34 -3.56 -12.87
CA PRO A 106 2.92 -4.11 -11.64
C PRO A 106 2.75 -3.14 -10.47
N VAL A 107 2.42 -3.68 -9.31
CA VAL A 107 2.32 -2.91 -8.06
C VAL A 107 3.64 -2.99 -7.29
N PRO A 108 4.00 -1.99 -6.48
CA PRO A 108 5.19 -2.05 -5.65
C PRO A 108 5.03 -3.13 -4.58
N PHE A 109 6.14 -3.76 -4.21
CA PHE A 109 6.27 -4.56 -3.00
C PHE A 109 7.57 -4.18 -2.31
N ILE A 110 7.47 -3.52 -1.17
CA ILE A 110 8.59 -2.94 -0.44
C ILE A 110 8.63 -3.56 0.95
N ILE A 111 9.79 -4.06 1.36
CA ILE A 111 10.09 -4.42 2.73
C ILE A 111 11.00 -3.33 3.30
N TYR A 112 10.52 -2.62 4.31
CA TYR A 112 11.29 -1.64 5.05
C TYR A 112 11.59 -2.17 6.44
N ASP A 113 12.87 -2.35 6.72
CA ASP A 113 13.39 -2.86 7.98
C ASP A 113 14.71 -2.15 8.28
N LYS A 114 14.81 -1.51 9.43
CA LYS A 114 15.99 -0.77 9.87
C LYS A 114 17.27 -1.60 9.85
N ASP A 115 17.15 -2.90 10.13
CA ASP A 115 18.28 -3.81 10.23
C ASP A 115 18.55 -4.58 8.92
N ASN A 116 17.75 -4.35 7.85
CA ASN A 116 17.83 -5.06 6.57
C ASN A 116 17.85 -6.61 6.70
N LYS A 117 17.01 -7.15 7.59
CA LYS A 117 16.96 -8.59 7.89
C LYS A 117 16.46 -9.44 6.74
N PHE A 118 15.64 -8.86 5.88
CA PHE A 118 14.94 -9.57 4.83
C PHE A 118 15.34 -9.04 3.45
N GLN A 119 15.63 -9.96 2.53
CA GLN A 119 15.95 -9.64 1.15
C GLN A 119 15.00 -10.39 0.23
N ILE A 120 14.44 -9.70 -0.74
CA ILE A 120 13.59 -10.29 -1.77
C ILE A 120 14.50 -11.03 -2.75
N LYS A 121 14.21 -12.32 -2.98
CA LYS A 121 14.91 -13.15 -3.98
C LYS A 121 14.52 -12.72 -5.39
N ASP A 122 15.42 -12.91 -6.33
CA ASP A 122 15.10 -12.72 -7.74
C ASP A 122 13.98 -13.67 -8.17
N GLY A 123 13.00 -13.16 -8.91
CA GLY A 123 11.87 -13.98 -9.36
C GLY A 123 10.73 -13.15 -9.95
N HIS A 124 9.71 -13.85 -10.41
CA HIS A 124 8.45 -13.28 -10.84
C HIS A 124 7.39 -13.59 -9.80
N TYR A 125 6.86 -12.57 -9.18
CA TYR A 125 5.93 -12.70 -8.07
C TYR A 125 4.61 -12.00 -8.38
N GLY A 126 3.57 -12.39 -7.65
CA GLY A 126 2.27 -11.77 -7.70
C GLY A 126 1.66 -11.63 -6.29
N LEU A 127 0.44 -11.16 -6.22
CA LEU A 127 -0.25 -10.92 -4.94
C LEU A 127 -0.35 -12.18 -4.06
N ALA A 128 -0.41 -13.36 -4.68
CA ALA A 128 -0.45 -14.65 -3.98
C ALA A 128 0.84 -14.97 -3.19
N ASN A 129 1.95 -14.27 -3.46
CA ASN A 129 3.21 -14.43 -2.74
C ASN A 129 3.31 -13.54 -1.49
N VAL A 130 2.40 -12.57 -1.31
CA VAL A 130 2.45 -11.62 -0.18
C VAL A 130 2.21 -12.33 1.16
N ALA A 131 1.13 -13.09 1.27
CA ALA A 131 0.79 -13.78 2.51
C ALA A 131 1.87 -14.80 2.95
N PRO A 132 2.38 -15.69 2.08
CA PRO A 132 3.46 -16.60 2.47
C PRO A 132 4.74 -15.86 2.86
N THR A 133 5.05 -14.71 2.25
CA THR A 133 6.19 -13.89 2.65
C THR A 133 6.02 -13.36 4.08
N ILE A 134 4.86 -12.82 4.41
CA ILE A 134 4.55 -12.35 5.77
C ILE A 134 4.68 -13.49 6.79
N VAL A 135 4.09 -14.65 6.49
CA VAL A 135 4.13 -15.83 7.39
C VAL A 135 5.57 -16.30 7.60
N THR A 136 6.39 -16.31 6.54
CA THR A 136 7.82 -16.64 6.62
C THR A 136 8.58 -15.64 7.49
N MET A 137 8.34 -14.32 7.32
CA MET A 137 8.95 -13.27 8.13
C MET A 137 8.61 -13.40 9.62
N MET A 138 7.42 -13.93 9.94
CA MET A 138 6.99 -14.22 11.32
C MET A 138 7.59 -15.52 11.88
N GLY A 139 8.40 -16.24 11.11
CA GLY A 139 8.98 -17.53 11.52
C GLY A 139 7.97 -18.69 11.58
N LEU A 140 6.85 -18.56 10.89
CA LEU A 140 5.79 -19.56 10.84
C LEU A 140 5.90 -20.38 9.55
N GLN A 141 5.31 -21.60 9.57
CA GLN A 141 5.25 -22.45 8.38
C GLN A 141 4.09 -22.04 7.48
N THR A 142 4.37 -21.98 6.19
CA THR A 142 3.34 -21.75 5.16
C THR A 142 2.67 -23.07 4.77
N PRO A 143 1.36 -23.10 4.49
CA PRO A 143 0.69 -24.26 3.92
C PRO A 143 1.28 -24.66 2.56
N ASP A 144 1.38 -25.98 2.30
CA ASP A 144 1.95 -26.51 1.05
C ASP A 144 1.22 -26.06 -0.22
N CYS A 145 -0.07 -25.69 -0.10
CA CYS A 145 -0.88 -25.21 -1.23
C CYS A 145 -0.70 -23.72 -1.56
N TRP A 146 0.10 -22.98 -0.79
CA TRP A 146 0.36 -21.57 -1.05
C TRP A 146 1.50 -21.39 -2.06
N GLN A 147 1.54 -20.21 -2.67
CA GLN A 147 2.69 -19.79 -3.48
C GLN A 147 3.94 -19.62 -2.58
N PRO A 148 5.14 -19.75 -3.15
CA PRO A 148 6.36 -19.60 -2.35
C PRO A 148 6.51 -18.17 -1.80
N SER A 149 7.22 -18.06 -0.66
CA SER A 149 7.67 -16.78 -0.11
C SER A 149 8.66 -16.09 -1.06
N MET A 150 8.65 -14.75 -1.06
CA MET A 150 9.60 -13.93 -1.82
C MET A 150 10.97 -13.77 -1.13
N ILE A 151 11.11 -14.24 0.12
CA ILE A 151 12.35 -14.18 0.91
C ILE A 151 12.87 -15.56 1.27
#